data_9b40c89d319392ed5f603c42da4c64ba
#
_entry.id   9b40c89d319392ed5f603c42da4c64ba
#
_cell.length_a   1.000
_cell.length_b   1.000
_cell.length_c   1.000
_cell.angle_alpha   90.00
_cell.angle_beta   90.00
_cell.angle_gamma   90.00
#
_symmetry.space_group_name_H-M   'P 1'
#
loop_
_entity.id
_entity.type
_entity.pdbx_description
1 polymer ?
#
loop_
_entity_poly.entity_id
_entity_poly.type
_entity_poly.pdbx_seq_one_letter_code
_entity_poly.pdbx_strand_id
1 'polypeptide(L)'
;ISVAEHAVMLICAVFKRLGIAEQRFRAGVMIDGATPELTTQESYAYNWVGLERFEGLYGQTIGLVGLGKIGSEVATRLRAFECDVAYTKRNRLSEDEEQTLGVRYLPFDELLASSHCVSLHNRFDEATGIMMGAREFGLMRPRSFFVNTARGRLVDEEALVAALESEHLAGAGLDVFQYEPLQTDSPLLHTPNTILTPHSAGIPIGVSLAWELGQAGKKISNALSG
;
A
#
# COMPACT_ATOMS: atom_id res chain seq x y z
N ILE A 1 -4.76 10.29 -9.40
CA ILE A 1 -3.94 10.90 -8.32
C ILE A 1 -4.43 10.41 -6.97
N SER A 2 -5.69 10.62 -6.55
CA SER A 2 -6.20 10.26 -5.22
C SER A 2 -5.92 8.81 -4.80
N VAL A 3 -6.22 7.84 -5.66
CA VAL A 3 -5.94 6.42 -5.36
C VAL A 3 -4.45 6.16 -5.14
N ALA A 4 -3.58 6.84 -5.88
CA ALA A 4 -2.13 6.71 -5.69
C ALA A 4 -1.66 7.31 -4.35
N GLU A 5 -2.23 8.44 -3.94
CA GLU A 5 -1.97 9.04 -2.63
C GLU A 5 -2.42 8.12 -1.50
N HIS A 6 -3.60 7.51 -1.64
CA HIS A 6 -4.14 6.56 -0.66
C HIS A 6 -3.27 5.30 -0.56
N ALA A 7 -2.81 4.75 -1.69
CA ALA A 7 -1.89 3.61 -1.69
C ALA A 7 -0.57 3.94 -0.96
N VAL A 8 0.03 5.10 -1.24
CA VAL A 8 1.25 5.55 -0.55
C VAL A 8 0.99 5.78 0.95
N MET A 9 -0.15 6.36 1.32
CA MET A 9 -0.57 6.51 2.71
C MET A 9 -0.62 5.15 3.42
N LEU A 10 -1.28 4.14 2.82
CA LEU A 10 -1.37 2.80 3.39
C LEU A 10 0.03 2.15 3.51
N ILE A 11 0.89 2.28 2.49
CA ILE A 11 2.28 1.81 2.55
C ILE A 11 3.00 2.45 3.75
N CYS A 12 2.98 3.77 3.88
CA CYS A 12 3.59 4.47 5.02
C CYS A 12 3.02 3.98 6.36
N ALA A 13 1.71 3.83 6.43
CA ALA A 13 0.99 3.49 7.66
C ALA A 13 1.33 2.08 8.17
N VAL A 14 1.45 1.07 7.27
CA VAL A 14 1.81 -0.29 7.68
C VAL A 14 3.27 -0.38 8.12
N PHE A 15 4.21 0.28 7.43
CA PHE A 15 5.61 0.35 7.85
C PHE A 15 5.78 1.02 9.23
N LYS A 16 5.03 2.08 9.48
CA LYS A 16 5.03 2.80 10.77
C LYS A 16 4.18 2.13 11.85
N ARG A 17 3.49 1.03 11.52
CA ARG A 17 2.54 0.36 12.43
C ARG A 17 1.51 1.32 13.02
N LEU A 18 1.05 2.27 12.20
CA LEU A 18 0.22 3.40 12.65
C LEU A 18 -1.05 2.94 13.38
N GLY A 19 -1.72 1.88 12.87
CA GLY A 19 -2.93 1.35 13.52
C GLY A 19 -2.66 0.84 14.94
N ILE A 20 -1.55 0.13 15.15
CA ILE A 20 -1.15 -0.37 16.47
C ILE A 20 -0.74 0.80 17.38
N ALA A 21 0.03 1.76 16.84
CA ALA A 21 0.45 2.93 17.58
C ALA A 21 -0.76 3.71 18.13
N GLU A 22 -1.71 3.98 17.25
CA GLU A 22 -2.93 4.73 17.57
C GLU A 22 -3.80 3.99 18.59
N GLN A 23 -3.98 2.68 18.40
CA GLN A 23 -4.73 1.84 19.34
C GLN A 23 -4.10 1.83 20.74
N ARG A 24 -2.79 1.59 20.85
CA ARG A 24 -2.05 1.60 22.11
C ARG A 24 -2.09 2.97 22.78
N PHE A 25 -1.89 4.03 21.99
CA PHE A 25 -1.94 5.41 22.50
C PHE A 25 -3.31 5.74 23.12
N ARG A 26 -4.42 5.45 22.42
CA ARG A 26 -5.78 5.68 22.95
C ARG A 26 -6.14 4.79 24.13
N ALA A 27 -5.56 3.59 24.19
CA ALA A 27 -5.73 2.70 25.34
C ALA A 27 -4.86 3.11 26.55
N GLY A 28 -4.07 4.17 26.45
CA GLY A 28 -3.19 4.63 27.53
C GLY A 28 -2.03 3.68 27.82
N VAL A 29 -1.63 2.83 26.85
CA VAL A 29 -0.51 1.90 27.02
C VAL A 29 0.79 2.69 27.11
N MET A 30 1.59 2.40 28.14
CA MET A 30 2.95 2.94 28.30
C MET A 30 3.92 1.83 28.66
N ILE A 31 5.18 1.97 28.24
CA ILE A 31 6.25 1.09 28.69
C ILE A 31 6.53 1.30 30.17
N ASP A 32 7.04 0.26 30.84
CA ASP A 32 7.36 0.32 32.26
C ASP A 32 8.35 1.45 32.57
N GLY A 33 8.04 2.21 33.61
CA GLY A 33 8.85 3.34 34.09
C GLY A 33 8.66 4.65 33.31
N ALA A 34 7.83 4.68 32.26
CA ALA A 34 7.49 5.92 31.60
C ALA A 34 6.59 6.79 32.48
N THR A 35 7.01 8.01 32.77
CA THR A 35 6.23 9.00 33.52
C THR A 35 6.04 10.26 32.66
N PRO A 36 4.84 10.89 32.70
CA PRO A 36 4.65 12.15 32.01
C PRO A 36 5.54 13.25 32.58
N GLU A 37 6.39 13.81 31.72
CA GLU A 37 7.28 14.92 32.07
C GLU A 37 7.17 16.03 31.02
N LEU A 38 7.49 17.26 31.41
CA LEU A 38 7.56 18.39 30.49
C LEU A 38 8.74 18.18 29.53
N THR A 39 8.46 18.11 28.23
CA THR A 39 9.50 17.86 27.20
C THR A 39 10.33 19.10 26.93
N THR A 40 11.62 18.88 26.67
CA THR A 40 12.56 19.88 26.13
C THR A 40 13.16 19.35 24.80
N GLN A 41 14.08 20.10 24.19
CA GLN A 41 14.83 19.58 23.02
C GLN A 41 15.77 18.42 23.37
N GLU A 42 16.21 18.35 24.62
CA GLU A 42 17.18 17.36 25.12
C GLU A 42 16.52 16.21 25.88
N SER A 43 15.30 16.44 26.40
CA SER A 43 14.55 15.45 27.18
C SER A 43 13.15 15.25 26.64
N TYR A 44 12.90 14.05 26.12
CA TYR A 44 11.60 13.62 25.62
C TYR A 44 11.46 12.10 25.71
N ALA A 45 10.24 11.61 25.91
CA ALA A 45 9.96 10.20 25.87
C ALA A 45 9.83 9.73 24.39
N TYR A 46 10.70 8.82 23.98
CA TYR A 46 10.64 8.21 22.64
C TYR A 46 9.86 6.91 22.70
N ASN A 47 8.90 6.72 21.76
CA ASN A 47 8.16 5.48 21.58
C ASN A 47 7.59 4.88 22.89
N TRP A 48 6.99 5.71 23.73
CA TRP A 48 6.51 5.30 25.06
C TRP A 48 5.34 4.32 25.04
N VAL A 49 4.71 4.06 23.87
CA VAL A 49 3.73 3.00 23.68
C VAL A 49 4.36 1.64 23.35
N GLY A 50 5.69 1.56 23.27
CA GLY A 50 6.42 0.33 23.09
C GLY A 50 6.18 -0.36 21.75
N LEU A 51 6.18 0.40 20.64
CA LEU A 51 6.12 -0.20 19.32
C LEU A 51 7.40 -0.97 19.02
N GLU A 52 7.24 -2.19 18.57
CA GLU A 52 8.33 -3.00 18.08
C GLU A 52 8.37 -2.97 16.54
N ARG A 53 9.57 -3.00 15.96
CA ARG A 53 9.81 -3.26 14.53
C ARG A 53 9.04 -2.33 13.58
N PHE A 54 8.93 -1.06 13.90
CA PHE A 54 8.48 -0.06 12.94
C PHE A 54 9.67 0.46 12.12
N GLU A 55 9.43 0.68 10.82
CA GLU A 55 10.49 0.98 9.85
C GLU A 55 10.20 2.26 9.07
N GLY A 56 11.20 2.78 8.37
CA GLY A 56 11.06 3.83 7.37
C GLY A 56 10.99 3.24 5.97
N LEU A 57 10.63 4.06 5.00
CA LEU A 57 10.57 3.67 3.58
C LEU A 57 11.90 3.82 2.85
N TYR A 58 12.82 4.62 3.38
CA TYR A 58 14.14 4.86 2.79
C TYR A 58 14.88 3.54 2.49
N GLY A 59 15.31 3.38 1.25
CA GLY A 59 16.03 2.18 0.80
C GLY A 59 15.21 0.88 0.72
N GLN A 60 13.90 0.93 1.02
CA GLN A 60 13.04 -0.25 0.92
C GLN A 60 12.65 -0.53 -0.53
N THR A 61 12.60 -1.81 -0.90
CA THR A 61 12.08 -2.23 -2.21
C THR A 61 10.56 -2.34 -2.17
N ILE A 62 9.87 -1.56 -3.00
CA ILE A 62 8.42 -1.62 -3.14
C ILE A 62 8.06 -2.22 -4.50
N GLY A 63 7.39 -3.37 -4.47
CA GLY A 63 6.93 -4.09 -5.66
C GLY A 63 5.54 -3.66 -6.09
N LEU A 64 5.41 -3.13 -7.30
CA LEU A 64 4.14 -2.72 -7.87
C LEU A 64 3.65 -3.78 -8.86
N VAL A 65 2.57 -4.47 -8.52
CA VAL A 65 1.90 -5.41 -9.42
C VAL A 65 0.89 -4.63 -10.26
N GLY A 66 1.27 -4.38 -11.51
CA GLY A 66 0.56 -3.46 -12.39
C GLY A 66 1.15 -2.04 -12.38
N LEU A 67 1.67 -1.62 -13.52
CA LEU A 67 2.20 -0.28 -13.74
C LEU A 67 1.40 0.41 -14.85
N GLY A 68 0.13 0.70 -14.56
CA GLY A 68 -0.74 1.55 -15.35
C GLY A 68 -0.74 2.99 -14.80
N LYS A 69 -1.77 3.77 -15.13
CA LYS A 69 -1.90 5.17 -14.70
C LYS A 69 -1.72 5.34 -13.17
N ILE A 70 -2.35 4.48 -12.35
CA ILE A 70 -2.25 4.55 -10.89
C ILE A 70 -0.87 4.10 -10.42
N GLY A 71 -0.39 2.93 -10.89
CA GLY A 71 0.92 2.41 -10.48
C GLY A 71 2.08 3.36 -10.81
N SER A 72 2.04 4.05 -11.95
CA SER A 72 3.06 5.06 -12.32
C SER A 72 3.01 6.26 -11.37
N GLU A 73 1.82 6.71 -10.97
CA GLU A 73 1.66 7.80 -9.98
C GLU A 73 2.15 7.38 -8.59
N VAL A 74 1.96 6.11 -8.20
CA VAL A 74 2.52 5.55 -6.96
C VAL A 74 4.04 5.51 -7.05
N ALA A 75 4.61 4.99 -8.14
CA ALA A 75 6.06 4.94 -8.36
C ALA A 75 6.71 6.32 -8.22
N THR A 76 6.14 7.32 -8.88
CA THR A 76 6.63 8.72 -8.82
C THR A 76 6.69 9.24 -7.38
N ARG A 77 5.69 8.94 -6.56
CA ARG A 77 5.64 9.37 -5.14
C ARG A 77 6.63 8.60 -4.27
N LEU A 78 6.76 7.30 -4.48
CA LEU A 78 7.68 6.46 -3.73
C LEU A 78 9.15 6.83 -3.96
N ARG A 79 9.50 7.33 -5.14
CA ARG A 79 10.84 7.88 -5.40
C ARG A 79 11.20 9.05 -4.48
N ALA A 80 10.24 9.89 -4.12
CA ALA A 80 10.47 10.98 -3.18
C ALA A 80 10.78 10.48 -1.75
N PHE A 81 10.43 9.23 -1.44
CA PHE A 81 10.84 8.55 -0.20
C PHE A 81 12.15 7.77 -0.37
N GLU A 82 12.81 7.89 -1.52
CA GLU A 82 14.06 7.18 -1.85
C GLU A 82 13.92 5.65 -1.77
N CYS A 83 12.74 5.14 -2.16
CA CYS A 83 12.48 3.72 -2.31
C CYS A 83 13.10 3.17 -3.60
N ASP A 84 13.51 1.89 -3.57
CA ASP A 84 13.76 1.10 -4.78
C ASP A 84 12.41 0.56 -5.29
N VAL A 85 11.95 1.03 -6.45
CA VAL A 85 10.65 0.66 -6.99
C VAL A 85 10.80 -0.39 -8.07
N ALA A 86 10.36 -1.63 -7.78
CA ALA A 86 10.23 -2.69 -8.76
C ALA A 86 8.79 -2.78 -9.27
N TYR A 87 8.63 -3.23 -10.52
CA TYR A 87 7.28 -3.46 -11.05
C TYR A 87 7.20 -4.73 -11.90
N THR A 88 5.98 -5.24 -12.03
CA THR A 88 5.62 -6.28 -12.99
C THR A 88 4.35 -5.90 -13.74
N LYS A 89 4.27 -6.22 -15.02
CA LYS A 89 3.07 -6.08 -15.87
C LYS A 89 3.20 -6.96 -17.11
N ARG A 90 2.09 -7.24 -17.78
CA ARG A 90 2.04 -8.09 -18.99
C ARG A 90 3.01 -7.60 -20.08
N ASN A 91 2.99 -6.32 -20.38
CA ASN A 91 3.88 -5.71 -21.38
C ASN A 91 4.88 -4.81 -20.65
N ARG A 92 6.14 -5.24 -20.58
CA ARG A 92 7.23 -4.46 -19.98
C ARG A 92 7.31 -3.07 -20.64
N LEU A 93 7.65 -2.06 -19.86
CA LEU A 93 7.98 -0.73 -20.39
C LEU A 93 9.27 -0.77 -21.20
N SER A 94 9.49 0.24 -22.05
CA SER A 94 10.80 0.48 -22.66
C SER A 94 11.82 0.91 -21.59
N GLU A 95 13.10 0.74 -21.88
CA GLU A 95 14.17 1.16 -20.96
C GLU A 95 14.12 2.66 -20.66
N ASP A 96 13.77 3.49 -21.65
CA ASP A 96 13.61 4.94 -21.48
C ASP A 96 12.45 5.29 -20.52
N GLU A 97 11.33 4.55 -20.62
CA GLU A 97 10.20 4.74 -19.71
C GLU A 97 10.55 4.27 -18.28
N GLU A 98 11.26 3.14 -18.13
CA GLU A 98 11.75 2.64 -16.85
C GLU A 98 12.69 3.66 -16.20
N GLN A 99 13.64 4.20 -16.97
CA GLN A 99 14.57 5.22 -16.48
C GLN A 99 13.85 6.52 -16.08
N THR A 100 12.91 6.98 -16.91
CA THR A 100 12.13 8.21 -16.63
C THR A 100 11.32 8.08 -15.36
N LEU A 101 10.65 6.93 -15.15
CA LEU A 101 9.89 6.65 -13.94
C LEU A 101 10.78 6.26 -12.76
N GLY A 102 12.03 5.87 -13.00
CA GLY A 102 12.96 5.35 -12.00
C GLY A 102 12.47 4.04 -11.38
N VAL A 103 12.05 3.12 -12.22
CA VAL A 103 11.53 1.81 -11.84
C VAL A 103 12.28 0.70 -12.56
N ARG A 104 12.31 -0.50 -11.99
CA ARG A 104 12.91 -1.68 -12.64
C ARG A 104 11.89 -2.81 -12.79
N TYR A 105 11.91 -3.46 -13.93
CA TYR A 105 11.06 -4.63 -14.18
C TYR A 105 11.59 -5.86 -13.45
N LEU A 106 10.68 -6.62 -12.84
CA LEU A 106 10.92 -7.97 -12.34
C LEU A 106 9.80 -8.92 -12.80
N PRO A 107 10.11 -10.19 -13.10
CA PRO A 107 9.12 -11.25 -13.18
C PRO A 107 8.30 -11.31 -11.88
N PHE A 108 7.05 -11.77 -11.95
CA PHE A 108 6.11 -11.70 -10.82
C PHE A 108 6.64 -12.39 -9.55
N ASP A 109 7.12 -13.63 -9.67
CA ASP A 109 7.62 -14.38 -8.52
C ASP A 109 8.89 -13.72 -7.90
N GLU A 110 9.77 -13.17 -8.75
CA GLU A 110 10.96 -12.45 -8.27
C GLU A 110 10.60 -11.13 -7.57
N LEU A 111 9.58 -10.44 -8.07
CA LEU A 111 9.06 -9.23 -7.43
C LEU A 111 8.52 -9.57 -6.05
N LEU A 112 7.72 -10.63 -5.91
CA LEU A 112 7.19 -11.06 -4.62
C LEU A 112 8.31 -11.40 -3.63
N ALA A 113 9.30 -12.18 -4.06
CA ALA A 113 10.40 -12.66 -3.21
C ALA A 113 11.38 -11.55 -2.77
N SER A 114 11.50 -10.47 -3.54
CA SER A 114 12.47 -9.40 -3.27
C SER A 114 11.88 -8.17 -2.59
N SER A 115 10.55 -7.98 -2.64
CA SER A 115 9.92 -6.75 -2.16
C SER A 115 9.69 -6.73 -0.66
N HIS A 116 9.95 -5.60 -0.01
CA HIS A 116 9.59 -5.34 1.38
C HIS A 116 8.10 -4.99 1.52
N CYS A 117 7.49 -4.48 0.46
CA CYS A 117 6.06 -4.28 0.35
C CYS A 117 5.61 -4.58 -1.08
N VAL A 118 4.51 -5.30 -1.23
CA VAL A 118 3.85 -5.53 -2.53
C VAL A 118 2.54 -4.76 -2.57
N SER A 119 2.33 -3.96 -3.63
CA SER A 119 1.11 -3.19 -3.81
C SER A 119 0.44 -3.51 -5.14
N LEU A 120 -0.86 -3.84 -5.11
CA LEU A 120 -1.65 -4.20 -6.28
C LEU A 120 -2.26 -2.97 -6.96
N HIS A 121 -2.09 -2.89 -8.29
CA HIS A 121 -2.64 -1.84 -9.15
C HIS A 121 -3.25 -2.39 -10.45
N ASN A 122 -3.54 -3.69 -10.48
CA ASN A 122 -4.17 -4.35 -11.62
C ASN A 122 -5.68 -4.13 -11.63
N ARG A 123 -6.26 -4.15 -12.84
CA ARG A 123 -7.70 -4.33 -12.96
C ARG A 123 -8.04 -5.80 -12.74
N PHE A 124 -9.16 -6.05 -12.09
CA PHE A 124 -9.74 -7.38 -12.07
C PHE A 124 -10.46 -7.64 -13.41
N ASP A 125 -10.25 -8.81 -13.96
CA ASP A 125 -11.09 -9.42 -14.97
C ASP A 125 -11.28 -10.92 -14.66
N GLU A 126 -12.32 -11.52 -15.18
CA GLU A 126 -12.65 -12.93 -14.89
C GLU A 126 -11.56 -13.91 -15.39
N ALA A 127 -10.82 -13.53 -16.43
CA ALA A 127 -9.70 -14.33 -16.95
C ALA A 127 -8.47 -14.29 -16.05
N THR A 128 -8.26 -13.18 -15.35
CA THR A 128 -7.16 -13.03 -14.38
C THR A 128 -7.47 -13.78 -13.09
N GLY A 129 -8.71 -13.71 -12.61
CA GLY A 129 -9.11 -14.31 -11.35
C GLY A 129 -8.32 -13.81 -10.15
N ILE A 130 -8.11 -14.70 -9.17
CA ILE A 130 -7.29 -14.43 -7.98
C ILE A 130 -5.82 -14.38 -8.39
N MET A 131 -5.15 -13.28 -8.07
CA MET A 131 -3.71 -13.07 -8.32
C MET A 131 -2.84 -13.35 -7.09
N MET A 132 -3.39 -13.14 -5.90
CA MET A 132 -2.68 -13.32 -4.63
C MET A 132 -3.41 -14.36 -3.80
N GLY A 133 -2.92 -15.57 -3.84
CA GLY A 133 -3.39 -16.70 -3.04
C GLY A 133 -2.29 -17.19 -2.08
N ALA A 134 -2.50 -18.36 -1.49
CA ALA A 134 -1.57 -18.94 -0.52
C ALA A 134 -0.15 -19.14 -1.09
N ARG A 135 -0.03 -19.50 -2.38
CA ARG A 135 1.27 -19.64 -3.06
C ARG A 135 1.98 -18.29 -3.15
N GLU A 136 1.29 -17.25 -3.60
CA GLU A 136 1.87 -15.92 -3.82
C GLU A 136 2.24 -15.28 -2.49
N PHE A 137 1.39 -15.35 -1.48
CA PHE A 137 1.74 -14.90 -0.14
C PHE A 137 2.93 -15.67 0.44
N GLY A 138 3.00 -16.99 0.21
CA GLY A 138 4.15 -17.82 0.63
C GLY A 138 5.47 -17.48 -0.10
N LEU A 139 5.40 -16.94 -1.32
CA LEU A 139 6.57 -16.44 -2.07
C LEU A 139 7.02 -15.06 -1.61
N MET A 140 6.15 -14.27 -1.00
CA MET A 140 6.52 -12.95 -0.50
C MET A 140 7.62 -13.08 0.55
N ARG A 141 8.50 -12.09 0.58
CA ARG A 141 9.56 -12.02 1.58
C ARG A 141 8.99 -12.13 2.99
N PRO A 142 9.54 -12.98 3.87
CA PRO A 142 9.12 -13.04 5.27
C PRO A 142 9.12 -11.65 5.92
N ARG A 143 8.05 -11.34 6.62
CA ARG A 143 7.80 -10.06 7.29
C ARG A 143 7.66 -8.85 6.37
N SER A 144 7.34 -9.08 5.10
CA SER A 144 6.96 -8.01 4.17
C SER A 144 5.53 -7.53 4.42
N PHE A 145 5.16 -6.47 3.72
CA PHE A 145 3.83 -5.85 3.80
C PHE A 145 3.06 -6.05 2.50
N PHE A 146 1.74 -6.05 2.61
CA PHE A 146 0.86 -6.15 1.45
C PHE A 146 -0.12 -4.98 1.40
N VAL A 147 -0.32 -4.37 0.22
CA VAL A 147 -1.28 -3.27 0.04
C VAL A 147 -2.18 -3.53 -1.16
N ASN A 148 -3.49 -3.38 -0.97
CA ASN A 148 -4.47 -3.51 -2.04
C ASN A 148 -5.43 -2.31 -2.07
N THR A 149 -5.28 -1.48 -3.10
CA THR A 149 -6.20 -0.41 -3.47
C THR A 149 -6.79 -0.63 -4.87
N ALA A 150 -6.67 -1.85 -5.39
CA ALA A 150 -7.10 -2.22 -6.74
C ALA A 150 -8.50 -2.83 -6.74
N ARG A 151 -8.62 -4.11 -6.39
CA ARG A 151 -9.90 -4.84 -6.27
C ARG A 151 -9.75 -5.99 -5.27
N GLY A 152 -10.76 -6.21 -4.42
CA GLY A 152 -10.75 -7.30 -3.44
C GLY A 152 -10.71 -8.69 -4.08
N ARG A 153 -11.42 -8.91 -5.18
CA ARG A 153 -11.46 -10.19 -5.91
C ARG A 153 -10.11 -10.63 -6.52
N LEU A 154 -9.08 -9.79 -6.51
CA LEU A 154 -7.71 -10.18 -6.87
C LEU A 154 -7.01 -10.98 -5.77
N VAL A 155 -7.58 -11.03 -4.57
CA VAL A 155 -6.95 -11.59 -3.37
C VAL A 155 -7.82 -12.70 -2.80
N ASP A 156 -7.21 -13.80 -2.44
CA ASP A 156 -7.78 -14.78 -1.53
C ASP A 156 -7.63 -14.26 -0.10
N GLU A 157 -8.74 -13.78 0.48
CA GLU A 157 -8.74 -13.17 1.82
C GLU A 157 -8.42 -14.19 2.93
N GLU A 158 -8.81 -15.46 2.76
CA GLU A 158 -8.47 -16.51 3.73
C GLU A 158 -6.96 -16.76 3.76
N ALA A 159 -6.34 -16.82 2.58
CA ALA A 159 -4.89 -16.95 2.46
C ALA A 159 -4.14 -15.73 3.02
N LEU A 160 -4.67 -14.52 2.81
CA LEU A 160 -4.10 -13.30 3.39
C LEU A 160 -4.18 -13.32 4.92
N VAL A 161 -5.32 -13.68 5.49
CA VAL A 161 -5.51 -13.83 6.95
C VAL A 161 -4.50 -14.81 7.52
N ALA A 162 -4.37 -15.99 6.91
CA ALA A 162 -3.40 -17.00 7.36
C ALA A 162 -1.95 -16.49 7.32
N ALA A 163 -1.58 -15.72 6.29
CA ALA A 163 -0.25 -15.14 6.16
C ALA A 163 0.03 -14.05 7.22
N LEU A 164 -1.00 -13.30 7.63
CA LEU A 164 -0.91 -12.28 8.68
C LEU A 164 -0.86 -12.91 10.08
N GLU A 165 -1.72 -13.91 10.35
CA GLU A 165 -1.77 -14.59 11.65
C GLU A 165 -0.50 -15.41 11.94
N SER A 166 0.08 -16.01 10.91
CA SER A 166 1.39 -16.70 11.02
C SER A 166 2.59 -15.75 11.13
N GLU A 167 2.36 -14.44 11.10
CA GLU A 167 3.41 -13.41 11.02
C GLU A 167 4.36 -13.57 9.81
N HIS A 168 3.99 -14.35 8.80
CA HIS A 168 4.74 -14.38 7.54
C HIS A 168 4.71 -12.99 6.88
N LEU A 169 3.53 -12.35 6.87
CA LEU A 169 3.41 -10.92 6.55
C LEU A 169 3.42 -10.09 7.84
N ALA A 170 4.13 -8.97 7.82
CA ALA A 170 4.21 -8.05 8.96
C ALA A 170 2.99 -7.14 9.09
N GLY A 171 2.16 -7.05 8.06
CA GLY A 171 0.93 -6.28 8.05
C GLY A 171 0.37 -6.06 6.65
N ALA A 172 -0.85 -5.53 6.59
CA ALA A 172 -1.52 -5.21 5.34
C ALA A 172 -2.27 -3.87 5.39
N GLY A 173 -2.38 -3.21 4.22
CA GLY A 173 -3.21 -2.03 4.01
C GLY A 173 -4.25 -2.31 2.93
N LEU A 174 -5.53 -2.31 3.27
CA LEU A 174 -6.60 -2.71 2.37
C LEU A 174 -7.67 -1.62 2.28
N ASP A 175 -7.99 -1.21 1.05
CA ASP A 175 -9.11 -0.29 0.77
C ASP A 175 -10.28 -1.00 0.06
N VAL A 176 -10.05 -2.24 -0.38
CA VAL A 176 -11.01 -3.03 -1.17
C VAL A 176 -11.06 -4.48 -0.67
N PHE A 177 -12.24 -5.10 -0.77
CA PHE A 177 -12.54 -6.41 -0.20
C PHE A 177 -13.28 -7.30 -1.22
N GLN A 178 -13.27 -8.63 -1.00
CA GLN A 178 -14.05 -9.57 -1.82
C GLN A 178 -15.55 -9.28 -1.75
N TYR A 179 -16.02 -8.92 -0.57
CA TYR A 179 -17.40 -8.49 -0.32
C TYR A 179 -17.37 -7.07 0.26
N GLU A 180 -18.12 -6.18 -0.36
CA GLU A 180 -18.27 -4.79 0.06
C GLU A 180 -19.74 -4.44 0.27
N PRO A 181 -20.15 -3.94 1.45
CA PRO A 181 -19.35 -3.68 2.64
C PRO A 181 -18.70 -4.93 3.24
N LEU A 182 -17.53 -4.76 3.90
CA LEU A 182 -16.86 -5.85 4.61
C LEU A 182 -17.80 -6.43 5.67
N GLN A 183 -17.85 -7.76 5.74
CA GLN A 183 -18.68 -8.46 6.72
C GLN A 183 -18.22 -8.17 8.16
N THR A 184 -19.18 -8.01 9.08
CA THR A 184 -18.89 -7.62 10.46
C THR A 184 -18.19 -8.68 11.30
N ASP A 185 -18.16 -9.92 10.81
CA ASP A 185 -17.46 -11.06 11.39
C ASP A 185 -16.18 -11.43 10.61
N SER A 186 -15.77 -10.59 9.66
CA SER A 186 -14.55 -10.84 8.87
C SER A 186 -13.32 -10.95 9.77
N PRO A 187 -12.51 -12.03 9.62
CA PRO A 187 -11.25 -12.18 10.36
C PRO A 187 -10.27 -11.01 10.14
N LEU A 188 -10.33 -10.33 8.99
CA LEU A 188 -9.49 -9.17 8.69
C LEU A 188 -9.60 -8.05 9.72
N LEU A 189 -10.76 -7.94 10.41
CA LEU A 189 -10.97 -6.95 11.48
C LEU A 189 -10.07 -7.17 12.71
N HIS A 190 -9.50 -8.36 12.84
CA HIS A 190 -8.74 -8.78 14.02
C HIS A 190 -7.28 -9.17 13.68
N THR A 191 -6.89 -9.13 12.40
CA THR A 191 -5.51 -9.44 11.99
C THR A 191 -4.52 -8.38 12.48
N PRO A 192 -3.30 -8.78 12.87
CA PRO A 192 -2.31 -7.86 13.41
C PRO A 192 -1.81 -6.88 12.33
N ASN A 193 -1.56 -5.63 12.72
CA ASN A 193 -1.03 -4.55 11.86
C ASN A 193 -1.75 -4.44 10.50
N THR A 194 -3.08 -4.56 10.53
CA THR A 194 -3.91 -4.41 9.34
C THR A 194 -4.64 -3.06 9.40
N ILE A 195 -4.53 -2.28 8.32
CA ILE A 195 -5.21 -1.00 8.16
C ILE A 195 -6.27 -1.16 7.09
N LEU A 196 -7.52 -0.93 7.49
CA LEU A 196 -8.68 -1.09 6.63
C LEU A 196 -9.33 0.27 6.37
N THR A 197 -9.63 0.56 5.10
CA THR A 197 -10.38 1.74 4.69
C THR A 197 -11.56 1.34 3.80
N PRO A 198 -12.71 2.04 3.86
CA PRO A 198 -13.98 1.55 3.31
C PRO A 198 -14.13 1.93 1.83
N HIS A 199 -13.22 1.47 0.95
CA HIS A 199 -13.19 1.77 -0.49
C HIS A 199 -13.26 3.27 -0.77
N SER A 200 -12.43 4.03 -0.05
CA SER A 200 -12.43 5.50 -0.06
C SER A 200 -11.20 6.11 -0.74
N ALA A 201 -10.35 5.30 -1.38
CA ALA A 201 -9.15 5.75 -2.09
C ALA A 201 -9.47 6.72 -3.25
N GLY A 202 -10.66 6.61 -3.84
CA GLY A 202 -11.14 7.51 -4.88
C GLY A 202 -11.68 8.83 -4.31
N ILE A 203 -11.55 9.92 -5.07
CA ILE A 203 -12.28 11.16 -4.77
C ILE A 203 -13.76 10.95 -5.13
N PRO A 204 -14.72 11.48 -4.35
CA PRO A 204 -16.15 11.44 -4.70
C PRO A 204 -16.40 11.87 -6.14
N ILE A 205 -17.30 11.18 -6.84
CA ILE A 205 -17.54 11.30 -8.29
C ILE A 205 -17.67 12.75 -8.78
N GLY A 206 -18.31 13.64 -8.01
CA GLY A 206 -18.49 15.05 -8.39
C GLY A 206 -17.19 15.83 -8.49
N VAL A 207 -16.23 15.60 -7.60
CA VAL A 207 -14.92 16.28 -7.59
C VAL A 207 -13.98 15.66 -8.63
N SER A 208 -14.01 14.35 -8.78
CA SER A 208 -13.24 13.62 -9.80
C SER A 208 -13.68 14.01 -11.21
N LEU A 209 -14.99 14.08 -11.47
CA LEU A 209 -15.54 14.44 -12.77
C LEU A 209 -15.15 15.87 -13.16
N ALA A 210 -15.27 16.83 -12.26
CA ALA A 210 -14.88 18.23 -12.52
C ALA A 210 -13.39 18.35 -12.88
N TRP A 211 -12.52 17.60 -12.19
CA TRP A 211 -11.08 17.58 -12.48
C TRP A 211 -10.79 16.88 -13.83
N GLU A 212 -11.43 15.73 -14.12
CA GLU A 212 -11.27 15.01 -15.39
C GLU A 212 -11.75 15.82 -16.59
N LEU A 213 -12.90 16.50 -16.47
CA LEU A 213 -13.40 17.42 -17.49
C LEU A 213 -12.44 18.58 -17.71
N GLY A 214 -11.85 19.14 -16.65
CA GLY A 214 -10.83 20.17 -16.74
C GLY A 214 -9.57 19.70 -17.48
N GLN A 215 -9.11 18.47 -17.27
CA GLN A 215 -7.98 17.89 -18.00
C GLN A 215 -8.31 17.57 -19.45
N ALA A 216 -9.52 17.08 -19.72
CA ALA A 216 -9.98 16.83 -21.09
C ALA A 216 -10.10 18.15 -21.88
N GLY A 217 -10.62 19.21 -21.25
CA GLY A 217 -10.70 20.54 -21.85
C GLY A 217 -9.32 21.10 -22.20
N LYS A 218 -8.32 20.94 -21.33
CA LYS A 218 -6.94 21.36 -21.63
C LYS A 218 -6.32 20.60 -22.79
N LYS A 219 -6.54 19.28 -22.87
CA LYS A 219 -6.05 18.44 -23.98
C LYS A 219 -6.68 18.84 -25.31
N ILE A 220 -7.99 19.12 -25.33
CA ILE A 220 -8.73 19.57 -26.51
C ILE A 220 -8.22 20.95 -26.93
N SER A 221 -8.07 21.88 -26.00
CA SER A 221 -7.55 23.22 -26.28
C SER A 221 -6.14 23.17 -26.89
N ASN A 222 -5.25 22.35 -26.35
CA ASN A 222 -3.90 22.19 -26.89
C ASN A 222 -3.90 21.55 -28.28
N ALA A 223 -4.81 20.60 -28.57
CA ALA A 223 -4.94 19.99 -29.88
C ALA A 223 -5.51 20.92 -30.96
N LEU A 224 -6.29 21.93 -30.56
CA LEU A 224 -6.86 22.94 -31.47
C LEU A 224 -5.94 24.15 -31.70
N SER A 225 -4.89 24.29 -30.86
CA SER A 225 -3.95 25.43 -30.90
C SER A 225 -2.62 25.10 -31.62
N GLY A 226 -2.42 23.87 -32.06
CA GLY A 226 -1.28 23.38 -32.85
C GLY A 226 -1.73 22.93 -34.22
#